data_a9c5f30d0e0a2967683676826a36dcb6
#
_entry.id   a9c5f30d0e0a2967683676826a36dcb6
#
_cell.length_a   1.000
_cell.length_b   1.000
_cell.length_c   1.000
_cell.angle_alpha   90.00
_cell.angle_beta   90.00
_cell.angle_gamma   90.00
#
_symmetry.space_group_name_H-M   'P 1'
#
loop_
_entity.id
_entity.type
_entity.pdbx_description
1 polymer ?
#
loop_
_entity_poly.entity_id
_entity_poly.type
_entity_poly.pdbx_seq_one_letter_code
_entity_poly.pdbx_strand_id
1 'polypeptide(L)'
;MNYEVGQISSIPVIMANNDTKKIIKELVERNIEIEKEDWDSFETSWNFTTHPLIEYKEAYGYGSDLNDWSYKIKDAYESWKLNCDKKFKLLKNNEEELNRIFIDIYGLNKEIIPKVDDKDITIRKADRLREVKSLISYTVGCMFGRYSLDEDGLIYAGGEFDESRYKKFKADSDNIIPITDEAYFDDDIVQRFKQFIEVSFGKETLNENLDFIAETLGKKGTETSEETIRRYFVNDFFNDHCKIYQKRPIYWLLDSGKKNGFKALIYMHRYNENLIPKARLDYLHRVQTTYEKLLSDVNYKLTTDLSMVDKKDAQKRQADLNAKLQEIKEYDEKIAHIANQRISIDLDDGVKVNYEKFKDILGRIK
;
A
#
# COMPACT_ATOMS: atom_id res chain seq x y z
N MET A 1 -29.20 -11.94 3.08
CA MET A 1 -30.20 -12.73 3.82
C MET A 1 -30.12 -12.31 5.28
N ASN A 2 -31.21 -11.92 5.91
CA ASN A 2 -31.22 -11.63 7.35
C ASN A 2 -31.70 -12.88 8.08
N TYR A 3 -30.90 -13.36 9.02
CA TYR A 3 -31.26 -14.50 9.87
C TYR A 3 -31.74 -13.95 11.22
N GLU A 4 -32.99 -14.29 11.56
CA GLU A 4 -33.54 -13.96 12.88
C GLU A 4 -33.32 -15.15 13.85
N VAL A 5 -33.16 -14.84 15.14
CA VAL A 5 -32.90 -15.87 16.19
C VAL A 5 -33.96 -16.96 16.15
N GLY A 6 -35.23 -16.61 15.94
CA GLY A 6 -36.32 -17.57 15.81
C GLY A 6 -36.22 -18.54 14.63
N GLN A 7 -35.68 -18.06 13.51
CA GLN A 7 -35.46 -18.89 12.31
C GLN A 7 -34.31 -19.87 12.53
N ILE A 8 -33.21 -19.40 13.15
CA ILE A 8 -32.05 -20.24 13.46
C ILE A 8 -32.42 -21.33 14.47
N SER A 9 -33.19 -20.99 15.49
CA SER A 9 -33.60 -21.93 16.54
C SER A 9 -34.59 -23.01 16.05
N SER A 10 -35.26 -22.80 14.93
CA SER A 10 -36.17 -23.78 14.32
C SER A 10 -35.49 -24.81 13.39
N ILE A 11 -34.20 -24.64 13.11
CA ILE A 11 -33.46 -25.57 12.26
C ILE A 11 -33.25 -26.88 13.01
N PRO A 12 -33.67 -28.07 12.43
CA PRO A 12 -33.47 -29.35 13.10
C PRO A 12 -31.99 -29.70 13.16
N VAL A 13 -31.44 -29.95 14.33
CA VAL A 13 -30.03 -30.33 14.52
C VAL A 13 -29.96 -31.79 14.96
N ILE A 14 -29.33 -32.62 14.19
CA ILE A 14 -28.98 -34.01 14.53
C ILE A 14 -27.62 -34.01 15.23
N MET A 15 -27.60 -34.46 16.50
CA MET A 15 -26.37 -34.50 17.26
C MET A 15 -25.48 -35.67 16.85
N ALA A 16 -24.25 -35.37 16.43
CA ALA A 16 -23.25 -36.40 16.15
C ALA A 16 -22.80 -37.11 17.43
N ASN A 17 -22.29 -38.35 17.30
CA ASN A 17 -21.64 -39.07 18.40
C ASN A 17 -20.32 -38.37 18.82
N ASN A 18 -19.74 -38.78 19.95
CA ASN A 18 -18.59 -38.10 20.57
C ASN A 18 -17.33 -38.15 19.65
N ASP A 19 -17.10 -39.25 18.92
CA ASP A 19 -15.93 -39.39 18.06
C ASP A 19 -16.07 -38.47 16.84
N THR A 20 -17.23 -38.44 16.21
CA THR A 20 -17.54 -37.54 15.10
C THR A 20 -17.48 -36.07 15.53
N LYS A 21 -17.96 -35.71 16.75
CA LYS A 21 -17.84 -34.35 17.29
C LYS A 21 -16.39 -33.93 17.43
N LYS A 22 -15.50 -34.84 17.83
CA LYS A 22 -14.06 -34.54 17.93
C LYS A 22 -13.46 -34.22 16.57
N ILE A 23 -13.76 -34.99 15.56
CA ILE A 23 -13.29 -34.75 14.18
C ILE A 23 -13.82 -33.41 13.65
N ILE A 24 -15.12 -33.14 13.81
CA ILE A 24 -15.72 -31.86 13.40
C ILE A 24 -15.00 -30.69 14.10
N LYS A 25 -14.76 -30.80 15.41
CA LYS A 25 -14.07 -29.75 16.17
C LYS A 25 -12.67 -29.49 15.62
N GLU A 26 -11.88 -30.53 15.39
CA GLU A 26 -10.51 -30.41 14.85
C GLU A 26 -10.49 -29.74 13.46
N LEU A 27 -11.43 -30.11 12.57
CA LEU A 27 -11.55 -29.51 11.25
C LEU A 27 -11.95 -28.03 11.32
N VAL A 28 -12.93 -27.71 12.15
CA VAL A 28 -13.43 -26.33 12.34
C VAL A 28 -12.37 -25.44 12.96
N GLU A 29 -11.68 -25.88 14.02
CA GLU A 29 -10.60 -25.14 14.66
C GLU A 29 -9.47 -24.84 13.66
N ARG A 30 -9.08 -25.83 12.84
CA ARG A 30 -8.08 -25.65 11.79
C ARG A 30 -8.51 -24.67 10.69
N ASN A 31 -9.79 -24.71 10.31
CA ASN A 31 -10.31 -23.74 9.32
C ASN A 31 -10.30 -22.32 9.90
N ILE A 32 -10.68 -22.13 11.16
CA ILE A 32 -10.62 -20.83 11.85
C ILE A 32 -9.19 -20.30 11.88
N GLU A 33 -8.19 -21.16 12.16
CA GLU A 33 -6.78 -20.75 12.14
C GLU A 33 -6.35 -20.29 10.73
N ILE A 34 -6.68 -21.05 9.68
CA ILE A 34 -6.36 -20.71 8.29
C ILE A 34 -6.97 -19.36 7.88
N GLU A 35 -8.26 -19.16 8.18
CA GLU A 35 -8.99 -17.90 7.90
C GLU A 35 -8.38 -16.72 8.63
N LYS A 36 -8.02 -16.91 9.89
CA LYS A 36 -7.39 -15.89 10.72
C LYS A 36 -6.01 -15.51 10.17
N GLU A 37 -5.19 -16.47 9.80
CA GLU A 37 -3.88 -16.22 9.21
C GLU A 37 -3.98 -15.47 7.87
N ASP A 38 -4.96 -15.81 7.01
CA ASP A 38 -5.21 -15.07 5.76
C ASP A 38 -5.61 -13.63 6.07
N TRP A 39 -6.55 -13.42 7.02
CA TRP A 39 -6.99 -12.09 7.42
C TRP A 39 -5.87 -11.25 8.00
N ASP A 40 -5.04 -11.84 8.87
CA ASP A 40 -3.96 -11.15 9.58
C ASP A 40 -2.74 -10.88 8.68
N SER A 41 -2.69 -11.43 7.46
CA SER A 41 -1.68 -11.10 6.45
C SER A 41 -1.85 -9.74 5.79
N PHE A 42 -2.96 -9.03 6.05
CA PHE A 42 -3.27 -7.73 5.44
C PHE A 42 -3.18 -6.59 6.46
N GLU A 43 -2.62 -5.45 6.04
CA GLU A 43 -2.39 -4.25 6.88
C GLU A 43 -3.66 -3.62 7.50
N THR A 44 -4.84 -4.04 7.06
CA THR A 44 -6.12 -3.63 7.64
C THR A 44 -6.55 -4.48 8.83
N SER A 45 -5.86 -5.57 9.11
CA SER A 45 -6.09 -6.36 10.33
C SER A 45 -5.44 -5.71 11.55
N TRP A 46 -6.10 -5.86 12.70
CA TRP A 46 -5.56 -5.43 13.99
C TRP A 46 -4.36 -6.27 14.44
N ASN A 47 -4.28 -7.52 13.97
CA ASN A 47 -3.20 -8.45 14.31
C ASN A 47 -2.12 -8.52 13.22
N PHE A 48 -2.17 -7.62 12.22
CA PHE A 48 -1.12 -7.56 11.20
C PHE A 48 0.21 -7.26 11.85
N THR A 49 1.22 -8.09 11.57
CA THR A 49 2.57 -7.96 12.13
C THR A 49 3.55 -7.43 11.10
N THR A 50 3.77 -8.18 10.04
CA THR A 50 4.74 -7.86 8.99
C THR A 50 4.17 -8.25 7.63
N HIS A 51 4.60 -7.54 6.57
CA HIS A 51 4.15 -7.87 5.22
C HIS A 51 4.70 -9.23 4.76
N PRO A 52 3.87 -10.11 4.17
CA PRO A 52 4.29 -11.46 3.78
C PRO A 52 5.56 -11.51 2.92
N LEU A 53 5.75 -10.59 1.97
CA LEU A 53 6.98 -10.57 1.16
C LEU A 53 8.23 -10.19 1.96
N ILE A 54 8.11 -9.55 3.12
CA ILE A 54 9.21 -9.31 4.05
C ILE A 54 9.48 -10.57 4.89
N GLU A 55 8.42 -11.23 5.35
CA GLU A 55 8.52 -12.47 6.11
C GLU A 55 9.17 -13.60 5.28
N TYR A 56 8.79 -13.70 4.00
CA TYR A 56 9.28 -14.71 3.06
C TYR A 56 10.55 -14.28 2.29
N LYS A 57 11.22 -13.19 2.67
CA LYS A 57 12.39 -12.65 1.95
C LYS A 57 13.60 -13.59 1.89
N GLU A 58 13.69 -14.51 2.84
CA GLU A 58 14.72 -15.54 2.91
C GLU A 58 14.24 -16.87 2.33
N ALA A 59 13.34 -16.79 1.34
CA ALA A 59 12.83 -17.97 0.68
C ALA A 59 13.91 -18.63 -0.20
N TYR A 60 13.95 -19.96 -0.15
CA TYR A 60 14.85 -20.74 -1.01
C TYR A 60 14.50 -20.52 -2.49
N GLY A 61 15.50 -20.24 -3.31
CA GLY A 61 15.35 -20.22 -4.75
C GLY A 61 14.79 -21.57 -5.26
N TYR A 62 13.82 -21.50 -6.13
CA TYR A 62 13.13 -22.67 -6.65
C TYR A 62 14.12 -23.51 -7.48
N GLY A 63 14.58 -24.64 -6.92
CA GLY A 63 15.33 -25.67 -7.65
C GLY A 63 16.83 -25.78 -7.40
N SER A 64 17.38 -25.13 -6.39
CA SER A 64 18.78 -25.25 -6.00
C SER A 64 18.99 -25.80 -4.59
N ASP A 65 20.20 -26.23 -4.31
CA ASP A 65 20.61 -26.84 -3.05
C ASP A 65 20.24 -26.00 -1.82
N LEU A 66 20.00 -26.66 -0.70
CA LEU A 66 19.54 -26.16 0.60
C LEU A 66 20.27 -24.93 1.19
N ASN A 67 21.22 -24.33 0.48
CA ASN A 67 22.03 -23.19 0.92
C ASN A 67 21.86 -21.91 0.06
N ASP A 68 20.95 -21.91 -0.91
CA ASP A 68 20.78 -20.77 -1.83
C ASP A 68 19.64 -19.85 -1.34
N TRP A 69 19.99 -18.92 -0.45
CA TRP A 69 19.08 -17.89 0.03
C TRP A 69 18.88 -16.82 -1.05
N SER A 70 17.65 -16.52 -1.39
CA SER A 70 17.32 -15.46 -2.32
C SER A 70 16.66 -14.29 -1.59
N TYR A 71 17.26 -13.12 -1.71
CA TYR A 71 16.68 -11.85 -1.24
C TYR A 71 15.90 -11.14 -2.36
N LYS A 72 15.32 -11.91 -3.30
CA LYS A 72 14.53 -11.38 -4.40
C LYS A 72 13.05 -11.38 -4.04
N ILE A 73 12.38 -10.25 -4.28
CA ILE A 73 10.94 -10.11 -4.06
C ILE A 73 10.16 -11.15 -4.89
N LYS A 74 10.66 -11.48 -6.09
CA LYS A 74 10.06 -12.52 -6.93
C LYS A 74 10.02 -13.88 -6.21
N ASP A 75 11.11 -14.29 -5.59
CA ASP A 75 11.21 -15.59 -4.92
C ASP A 75 10.41 -15.59 -3.61
N ALA A 76 10.40 -14.47 -2.89
CA ALA A 76 9.51 -14.27 -1.75
C ALA A 76 8.03 -14.40 -2.15
N TYR A 77 7.66 -13.82 -3.29
CA TYR A 77 6.29 -13.94 -3.83
C TYR A 77 5.94 -15.39 -4.20
N GLU A 78 6.83 -16.12 -4.89
CA GLU A 78 6.56 -17.51 -5.26
C GLU A 78 6.42 -18.41 -4.01
N SER A 79 7.22 -18.19 -2.98
CA SER A 79 7.12 -18.91 -1.71
C SER A 79 5.82 -18.58 -0.97
N TRP A 80 5.45 -17.30 -0.89
CA TRP A 80 4.16 -16.85 -0.35
C TRP A 80 2.98 -17.45 -1.11
N LYS A 81 3.03 -17.42 -2.44
CA LYS A 81 2.01 -18.03 -3.32
C LYS A 81 1.84 -19.51 -3.05
N LEU A 82 2.94 -20.24 -2.93
CA LEU A 82 2.90 -21.67 -2.60
C LEU A 82 2.23 -21.92 -1.23
N ASN A 83 2.50 -21.08 -0.24
CA ASN A 83 1.85 -21.15 1.07
C ASN A 83 0.33 -20.89 0.96
N CYS A 84 -0.09 -19.84 0.25
CA CYS A 84 -1.49 -19.53 0.00
C CYS A 84 -2.21 -20.70 -0.71
N ASP A 85 -1.59 -21.26 -1.75
CA ASP A 85 -2.17 -22.40 -2.48
C ASP A 85 -2.32 -23.67 -1.61
N LYS A 86 -1.37 -23.91 -0.70
CA LYS A 86 -1.47 -25.01 0.28
C LYS A 86 -2.62 -24.79 1.25
N LYS A 87 -2.74 -23.59 1.81
CA LYS A 87 -3.83 -23.23 2.74
C LYS A 87 -5.19 -23.30 2.05
N PHE A 88 -5.29 -22.79 0.83
CA PHE A 88 -6.51 -22.85 0.03
C PHE A 88 -6.98 -24.29 -0.20
N LYS A 89 -6.09 -25.19 -0.62
CA LYS A 89 -6.41 -26.60 -0.80
C LYS A 89 -6.80 -27.28 0.51
N LEU A 90 -6.10 -26.97 1.59
CA LEU A 90 -6.37 -27.53 2.91
C LEU A 90 -7.76 -27.11 3.42
N LEU A 91 -8.09 -25.82 3.35
CA LEU A 91 -9.40 -25.30 3.74
C LEU A 91 -10.51 -25.96 2.93
N LYS A 92 -10.37 -26.01 1.60
CA LYS A 92 -11.32 -26.66 0.71
C LYS A 92 -11.55 -28.13 1.08
N ASN A 93 -10.47 -28.89 1.31
CA ASN A 93 -10.58 -30.29 1.69
C ASN A 93 -11.28 -30.48 3.05
N ASN A 94 -10.98 -29.60 4.02
CA ASN A 94 -11.63 -29.64 5.32
C ASN A 94 -13.13 -29.31 5.22
N GLU A 95 -13.51 -28.33 4.40
CA GLU A 95 -14.93 -28.01 4.16
C GLU A 95 -15.68 -29.14 3.45
N GLU A 96 -15.06 -29.75 2.44
CA GLU A 96 -15.64 -30.93 1.74
C GLU A 96 -15.79 -32.12 2.70
N GLU A 97 -14.86 -32.29 3.65
CA GLU A 97 -14.97 -33.35 4.66
C GLU A 97 -16.07 -33.02 5.69
N LEU A 98 -16.18 -31.79 6.15
CA LEU A 98 -17.29 -31.34 7.01
C LEU A 98 -18.64 -31.56 6.30
N ASN A 99 -18.75 -31.18 5.03
CA ASN A 99 -19.96 -31.43 4.24
C ASN A 99 -20.28 -32.92 4.18
N ARG A 100 -19.30 -33.80 3.94
CA ARG A 100 -19.49 -35.27 3.89
C ARG A 100 -20.01 -35.77 5.22
N ILE A 101 -19.41 -35.38 6.32
CA ILE A 101 -19.84 -35.79 7.67
C ILE A 101 -21.29 -35.38 7.94
N PHE A 102 -21.67 -34.13 7.63
CA PHE A 102 -23.04 -33.66 7.86
C PHE A 102 -24.05 -34.32 6.88
N ILE A 103 -23.69 -34.50 5.61
CA ILE A 103 -24.53 -35.23 4.64
C ILE A 103 -24.82 -36.63 5.15
N ASP A 104 -23.84 -37.36 5.69
CA ASP A 104 -24.00 -38.70 6.26
C ASP A 104 -24.89 -38.66 7.52
N ILE A 105 -24.67 -37.70 8.44
CA ILE A 105 -25.49 -37.57 9.66
C ILE A 105 -26.96 -37.33 9.36
N TYR A 106 -27.25 -36.54 8.30
CA TYR A 106 -28.62 -36.22 7.89
C TYR A 106 -29.20 -37.22 6.87
N GLY A 107 -28.42 -38.18 6.42
CA GLY A 107 -28.85 -39.18 5.45
C GLY A 107 -29.13 -38.64 4.04
N LEU A 108 -28.48 -37.53 3.65
CA LEU A 108 -28.73 -36.78 2.43
C LEU A 108 -27.79 -37.18 1.27
N ASN A 109 -27.11 -38.33 1.35
CA ASN A 109 -26.11 -38.81 0.38
C ASN A 109 -26.61 -38.91 -1.06
N LYS A 110 -27.93 -39.04 -1.27
CA LYS A 110 -28.52 -39.12 -2.62
C LYS A 110 -28.97 -37.78 -3.16
N GLU A 111 -28.96 -36.73 -2.34
CA GLU A 111 -29.53 -35.43 -2.67
C GLU A 111 -28.45 -34.33 -2.78
N ILE A 112 -27.38 -34.43 -1.98
CA ILE A 112 -26.33 -33.41 -1.88
C ILE A 112 -24.96 -34.04 -2.06
N ILE A 113 -24.07 -33.31 -2.77
CA ILE A 113 -22.66 -33.68 -2.92
C ILE A 113 -21.80 -32.83 -2.02
N PRO A 114 -20.73 -33.35 -1.41
CA PRO A 114 -19.89 -32.61 -0.47
C PRO A 114 -18.96 -31.58 -1.11
N LYS A 115 -18.85 -31.57 -2.43
CA LYS A 115 -17.91 -30.75 -3.19
C LYS A 115 -18.16 -29.25 -2.98
N VAL A 116 -17.08 -28.50 -2.78
CA VAL A 116 -17.07 -27.03 -2.66
C VAL A 116 -16.41 -26.41 -3.89
N ASP A 117 -17.03 -25.43 -4.51
CA ASP A 117 -16.43 -24.70 -5.62
C ASP A 117 -15.35 -23.72 -5.12
N ASP A 118 -14.29 -23.52 -5.93
CA ASP A 118 -13.19 -22.60 -5.57
C ASP A 118 -13.66 -21.17 -5.26
N LYS A 119 -14.74 -20.72 -5.90
CA LYS A 119 -15.32 -19.37 -5.68
C LYS A 119 -15.97 -19.20 -4.30
N ASP A 120 -16.33 -20.32 -3.65
CA ASP A 120 -17.00 -20.32 -2.34
C ASP A 120 -15.99 -20.42 -1.19
N ILE A 121 -14.71 -20.66 -1.48
CA ILE A 121 -13.62 -20.61 -0.51
C ILE A 121 -13.27 -19.14 -0.20
N THR A 122 -13.25 -18.80 1.06
CA THR A 122 -13.18 -17.41 1.53
C THR A 122 -11.78 -16.84 1.60
N ILE A 123 -10.74 -17.66 1.81
CA ILE A 123 -9.35 -17.20 1.77
C ILE A 123 -8.86 -16.94 0.34
N ARG A 124 -7.88 -16.06 0.20
CA ARG A 124 -7.40 -15.59 -1.10
C ARG A 124 -6.17 -16.35 -1.57
N LYS A 125 -6.14 -16.71 -2.85
CA LYS A 125 -4.88 -17.07 -3.52
C LYS A 125 -4.02 -15.82 -3.69
N ALA A 126 -2.69 -15.98 -3.66
CA ALA A 126 -1.80 -14.86 -3.91
C ALA A 126 -1.98 -14.28 -5.32
N ASP A 127 -2.05 -12.95 -5.40
CA ASP A 127 -2.10 -12.20 -6.65
C ASP A 127 -0.90 -11.25 -6.72
N ARG A 128 -0.09 -11.37 -7.78
CA ARG A 128 1.18 -10.65 -7.88
C ARG A 128 1.01 -9.13 -7.81
N LEU A 129 0.00 -8.59 -8.49
CA LEU A 129 -0.23 -7.15 -8.50
C LEU A 129 -0.70 -6.65 -7.13
N ARG A 130 -1.60 -7.40 -6.49
CA ARG A 130 -2.09 -7.09 -5.14
C ARG A 130 -0.94 -7.12 -4.12
N GLU A 131 -0.11 -8.16 -4.13
CA GLU A 131 0.99 -8.30 -3.17
C GLU A 131 2.05 -7.21 -3.35
N VAL A 132 2.39 -6.85 -4.59
CA VAL A 132 3.32 -5.74 -4.86
C VAL A 132 2.73 -4.40 -4.41
N LYS A 133 1.47 -4.12 -4.69
CA LYS A 133 0.81 -2.90 -4.22
C LYS A 133 0.71 -2.85 -2.69
N SER A 134 0.45 -3.98 -2.05
CA SER A 134 0.44 -4.12 -0.60
C SER A 134 1.82 -3.87 0.02
N LEU A 135 2.89 -4.39 -0.61
CA LEU A 135 4.27 -4.10 -0.20
C LEU A 135 4.59 -2.60 -0.30
N ILE A 136 4.15 -1.94 -1.37
CA ILE A 136 4.32 -0.49 -1.52
C ILE A 136 3.58 0.25 -0.40
N SER A 137 2.34 -0.14 -0.06
CA SER A 137 1.57 0.45 1.02
C SER A 137 2.24 0.25 2.39
N TYR A 138 2.72 -0.96 2.68
CA TYR A 138 3.50 -1.26 3.88
C TYR A 138 4.78 -0.41 3.97
N THR A 139 5.49 -0.26 2.84
CA THR A 139 6.69 0.59 2.75
C THR A 139 6.37 2.04 3.11
N VAL A 140 5.27 2.59 2.58
CA VAL A 140 4.81 3.94 2.95
C VAL A 140 4.48 4.00 4.45
N GLY A 141 3.90 2.94 5.01
CA GLY A 141 3.70 2.81 6.46
C GLY A 141 5.01 2.88 7.24
N CYS A 142 6.05 2.21 6.78
CA CYS A 142 7.39 2.29 7.38
C CYS A 142 8.02 3.68 7.22
N MET A 143 7.82 4.33 6.06
CA MET A 143 8.31 5.71 5.84
C MET A 143 7.72 6.69 6.86
N PHE A 144 6.46 6.53 7.24
CA PHE A 144 5.79 7.38 8.22
C PHE A 144 5.90 6.90 9.68
N GLY A 145 6.48 5.73 9.90
CA GLY A 145 6.61 5.15 11.23
C GLY A 145 5.34 4.47 11.76
N ARG A 146 4.35 4.21 10.88
CA ARG A 146 3.22 3.35 11.23
C ARG A 146 3.70 1.92 11.54
N TYR A 147 4.67 1.44 10.77
CA TYR A 147 5.35 0.16 10.92
C TYR A 147 6.86 0.37 11.05
N SER A 148 7.58 -0.66 11.50
CA SER A 148 9.03 -0.67 11.62
C SER A 148 9.60 -2.00 11.08
N LEU A 149 10.83 -1.98 10.59
CA LEU A 149 11.60 -3.21 10.29
C LEU A 149 12.30 -3.79 11.54
N ASP A 150 12.18 -3.11 12.68
CA ASP A 150 12.83 -3.51 13.94
C ASP A 150 11.86 -4.20 14.91
N GLU A 151 10.55 -3.92 14.77
CA GLU A 151 9.49 -4.42 15.64
C GLU A 151 8.24 -4.80 14.81
N ASP A 152 7.58 -5.87 15.20
CA ASP A 152 6.37 -6.35 14.54
C ASP A 152 5.13 -5.53 14.90
N GLY A 153 4.20 -5.46 13.94
CA GLY A 153 2.88 -4.88 14.11
C GLY A 153 2.82 -3.38 14.01
N LEU A 154 1.73 -2.83 14.55
CA LEU A 154 1.47 -1.40 14.55
C LEU A 154 2.34 -0.69 15.59
N ILE A 155 3.24 0.16 15.12
CA ILE A 155 4.19 0.89 15.99
C ILE A 155 3.62 2.22 16.44
N TYR A 156 3.03 2.97 15.49
CA TYR A 156 2.47 4.29 15.77
C TYR A 156 1.13 4.55 15.07
N ALA A 157 0.14 4.94 15.85
CA ALA A 157 -1.17 5.40 15.38
C ALA A 157 -1.76 6.51 16.27
N GLY A 158 -0.90 7.32 16.89
CA GLY A 158 -1.26 8.42 17.80
C GLY A 158 -0.44 8.39 19.09
N GLY A 159 -0.47 9.48 19.85
CA GLY A 159 0.34 9.66 21.06
C GLY A 159 1.71 10.25 20.77
N GLU A 160 2.69 9.98 21.64
CA GLU A 160 4.06 10.45 21.49
C GLU A 160 4.83 9.61 20.47
N PHE A 161 5.49 10.27 19.51
CA PHE A 161 6.26 9.60 18.46
C PHE A 161 7.71 9.36 18.95
N ASP A 162 8.11 8.09 19.02
CA ASP A 162 9.43 7.67 19.47
C ASP A 162 10.31 7.23 18.29
N GLU A 163 11.23 8.09 17.85
CA GLU A 163 12.16 7.83 16.74
C GLU A 163 13.13 6.67 17.03
N SER A 164 13.38 6.33 18.30
CA SER A 164 14.33 5.27 18.68
C SER A 164 13.88 3.87 18.25
N ARG A 165 12.62 3.69 17.93
CA ARG A 165 12.00 2.44 17.45
C ARG A 165 12.27 2.14 15.97
N TYR A 166 12.94 3.04 15.23
CA TYR A 166 13.16 2.95 13.78
C TYR A 166 14.66 3.00 13.48
N LYS A 167 15.38 1.87 13.65
CA LYS A 167 16.85 1.78 13.53
C LYS A 167 17.29 1.36 12.14
N LYS A 168 16.72 0.26 11.61
CA LYS A 168 17.05 -0.30 10.29
C LYS A 168 16.59 0.62 9.15
N PHE A 169 15.38 1.13 9.26
CA PHE A 169 14.82 2.08 8.31
C PHE A 169 14.16 3.21 9.09
N LYS A 170 14.77 4.38 9.07
CA LYS A 170 14.29 5.54 9.84
C LYS A 170 12.97 6.07 9.26
N ALA A 171 12.02 6.31 10.14
CA ALA A 171 10.80 7.04 9.77
C ALA A 171 11.16 8.47 9.33
N ASP A 172 10.32 9.03 8.47
CA ASP A 172 10.44 10.42 8.06
C ASP A 172 10.34 11.37 9.27
N SER A 173 11.21 12.38 9.33
CA SER A 173 11.35 13.22 10.53
C SER A 173 10.21 14.23 10.69
N ASP A 174 9.68 14.74 9.60
CA ASP A 174 8.71 15.84 9.62
C ASP A 174 7.30 15.48 9.11
N ASN A 175 7.10 14.20 8.78
CA ASN A 175 5.81 13.68 8.33
C ASN A 175 5.34 14.24 6.98
N ILE A 176 6.26 14.64 6.09
CA ILE A 176 5.95 15.15 4.75
C ILE A 176 6.84 14.45 3.74
N ILE A 177 6.28 13.61 2.87
CA ILE A 177 7.02 12.91 1.83
C ILE A 177 6.59 13.43 0.46
N PRO A 178 7.46 14.16 -0.26
CA PRO A 178 7.13 14.75 -1.55
C PRO A 178 7.03 13.68 -2.65
N ILE A 179 6.07 13.91 -3.56
CA ILE A 179 5.84 13.10 -4.77
C ILE A 179 5.99 14.04 -5.97
N THR A 180 7.20 14.15 -6.50
CA THR A 180 7.52 15.04 -7.61
C THR A 180 7.78 14.27 -8.90
N ASP A 181 7.80 14.95 -10.05
CA ASP A 181 8.10 14.34 -11.35
C ASP A 181 9.57 13.87 -11.47
N GLU A 182 10.47 14.47 -10.71
CA GLU A 182 11.88 14.09 -10.55
C GLU A 182 12.25 14.17 -9.05
N ALA A 183 13.41 13.65 -8.67
CA ALA A 183 13.87 13.67 -7.27
C ALA A 183 14.48 15.04 -6.93
N TYR A 184 13.68 15.99 -6.47
CA TYR A 184 14.14 17.32 -6.03
C TYR A 184 14.45 17.41 -4.53
N PHE A 185 14.15 16.34 -3.79
CA PHE A 185 14.30 16.27 -2.34
C PHE A 185 15.04 14.99 -1.95
N ASP A 186 15.76 15.02 -0.86
CA ASP A 186 16.46 13.85 -0.30
C ASP A 186 15.47 12.79 0.22
N ASP A 187 14.29 13.24 0.65
CA ASP A 187 13.16 12.44 1.13
C ASP A 187 12.09 12.17 0.05
N ASP A 188 12.44 12.35 -1.24
CA ASP A 188 11.55 11.96 -2.36
C ASP A 188 11.05 10.53 -2.21
N ILE A 189 9.76 10.32 -2.46
CA ILE A 189 9.08 9.04 -2.20
C ILE A 189 9.74 7.86 -2.91
N VAL A 190 10.25 8.04 -4.14
CA VAL A 190 10.92 6.96 -4.88
C VAL A 190 12.29 6.66 -4.31
N GLN A 191 13.04 7.70 -3.86
CA GLN A 191 14.31 7.51 -3.19
C GLN A 191 14.12 6.79 -1.84
N ARG A 192 13.12 7.19 -1.06
CA ARG A 192 12.75 6.50 0.19
C ARG A 192 12.31 5.05 -0.07
N PHE A 193 11.54 4.81 -1.13
CA PHE A 193 11.14 3.46 -1.53
C PHE A 193 12.35 2.58 -1.88
N LYS A 194 13.29 3.10 -2.68
CA LYS A 194 14.55 2.40 -3.01
C LYS A 194 15.36 2.05 -1.76
N GLN A 195 15.52 3.02 -0.84
CA GLN A 195 16.20 2.79 0.43
C GLN A 195 15.54 1.67 1.24
N PHE A 196 14.20 1.64 1.29
CA PHE A 196 13.48 0.57 1.96
C PHE A 196 13.74 -0.79 1.32
N ILE A 197 13.68 -0.90 -0.02
CA ILE A 197 13.96 -2.15 -0.74
C ILE A 197 15.41 -2.59 -0.51
N GLU A 198 16.37 -1.66 -0.55
CA GLU A 198 17.79 -1.96 -0.28
C GLU A 198 17.99 -2.48 1.14
N VAL A 199 17.40 -1.84 2.15
CA VAL A 199 17.52 -2.27 3.56
C VAL A 199 16.83 -3.61 3.80
N SER A 200 15.70 -3.86 3.14
CA SER A 200 14.88 -5.07 3.37
C SER A 200 15.40 -6.29 2.63
N PHE A 201 15.90 -6.12 1.40
CA PHE A 201 16.25 -7.22 0.48
C PHE A 201 17.72 -7.24 0.07
N GLY A 202 18.51 -6.23 0.45
CA GLY A 202 19.92 -6.13 0.11
C GLY A 202 20.20 -5.30 -1.14
N LYS A 203 21.41 -4.75 -1.19
CA LYS A 203 21.85 -3.88 -2.27
C LYS A 203 22.09 -4.64 -3.58
N GLU A 204 22.54 -5.87 -3.47
CA GLU A 204 22.89 -6.73 -4.60
C GLU A 204 21.69 -7.07 -5.48
N THR A 205 20.52 -7.18 -4.88
CA THR A 205 19.25 -7.52 -5.58
C THR A 205 18.37 -6.32 -5.90
N LEU A 206 18.81 -5.10 -5.54
CA LEU A 206 17.99 -3.89 -5.65
C LEU A 206 17.41 -3.69 -7.05
N ASN A 207 18.24 -3.73 -8.08
CA ASN A 207 17.79 -3.50 -9.45
C ASN A 207 16.79 -4.56 -9.93
N GLU A 208 17.05 -5.84 -9.63
CA GLU A 208 16.14 -6.93 -9.99
C GLU A 208 14.80 -6.81 -9.26
N ASN A 209 14.82 -6.37 -8.00
CA ASN A 209 13.61 -6.13 -7.20
C ASN A 209 12.81 -4.95 -7.74
N LEU A 210 13.45 -3.84 -8.11
CA LEU A 210 12.79 -2.70 -8.73
C LEU A 210 12.21 -3.06 -10.10
N ASP A 211 12.91 -3.87 -10.90
CA ASP A 211 12.43 -4.35 -12.20
C ASP A 211 11.19 -5.24 -12.02
N PHE A 212 11.20 -6.18 -11.09
CA PHE A 212 10.04 -7.03 -10.78
C PHE A 212 8.82 -6.21 -10.37
N ILE A 213 9.01 -5.19 -9.52
CA ILE A 213 7.94 -4.28 -9.09
C ILE A 213 7.40 -3.49 -10.28
N ALA A 214 8.29 -2.89 -11.08
CA ALA A 214 7.91 -2.08 -12.24
C ALA A 214 7.16 -2.89 -13.31
N GLU A 215 7.64 -4.09 -13.63
CA GLU A 215 6.95 -5.01 -14.53
C GLU A 215 5.55 -5.35 -14.04
N THR A 216 5.42 -5.60 -12.74
CA THR A 216 4.13 -5.90 -12.09
C THR A 216 3.17 -4.71 -12.14
N LEU A 217 3.68 -3.48 -11.99
CA LEU A 217 2.91 -2.24 -12.10
C LEU A 217 2.60 -1.86 -13.56
N GLY A 218 3.07 -2.63 -14.55
CA GLY A 218 2.84 -2.38 -15.97
C GLY A 218 3.79 -1.32 -16.54
N LYS A 219 5.10 -1.61 -16.53
CA LYS A 219 6.16 -0.83 -17.18
C LYS A 219 5.83 -0.56 -18.63
N LYS A 220 5.98 0.69 -19.09
CA LYS A 220 5.57 1.10 -20.43
C LYS A 220 6.79 1.46 -21.28
N GLY A 221 6.86 0.91 -22.49
CA GLY A 221 7.83 1.29 -23.52
C GLY A 221 9.26 1.34 -23.00
N THR A 222 9.86 2.52 -23.02
CA THR A 222 11.24 2.76 -22.58
C THR A 222 11.36 3.26 -21.14
N GLU A 223 10.27 3.28 -20.37
CA GLU A 223 10.34 3.67 -18.96
C GLU A 223 11.38 2.85 -18.21
N THR A 224 12.14 3.48 -17.36
CA THR A 224 12.95 2.81 -16.35
C THR A 224 12.05 2.27 -15.24
N SER A 225 12.58 1.41 -14.39
CA SER A 225 11.82 0.88 -13.25
C SER A 225 11.47 1.97 -12.25
N GLU A 226 12.37 2.93 -12.03
CA GLU A 226 12.13 4.09 -11.18
C GLU A 226 11.03 5.01 -11.74
N GLU A 227 11.03 5.28 -13.04
CA GLU A 227 9.98 6.08 -13.70
C GLU A 227 8.61 5.42 -13.61
N THR A 228 8.55 4.08 -13.75
CA THR A 228 7.29 3.32 -13.57
C THR A 228 6.78 3.41 -12.15
N ILE A 229 7.64 3.24 -11.15
CA ILE A 229 7.29 3.34 -9.72
C ILE A 229 6.84 4.78 -9.40
N ARG A 230 7.55 5.79 -9.91
CA ARG A 230 7.17 7.21 -9.76
C ARG A 230 5.79 7.48 -10.35
N ARG A 231 5.54 7.01 -11.56
CA ARG A 231 4.22 7.12 -12.21
C ARG A 231 3.10 6.52 -11.36
N TYR A 232 3.36 5.37 -10.73
CA TYR A 232 2.40 4.75 -9.82
C TYR A 232 2.12 5.63 -8.59
N PHE A 233 3.15 6.17 -7.94
CA PHE A 233 2.96 7.08 -6.80
C PHE A 233 2.21 8.35 -7.18
N VAL A 234 2.54 8.95 -8.33
CA VAL A 234 1.92 10.20 -8.80
C VAL A 234 0.45 10.02 -9.15
N ASN A 235 0.05 8.87 -9.75
CA ASN A 235 -1.26 8.73 -10.37
C ASN A 235 -2.21 7.73 -9.67
N ASP A 236 -1.67 6.67 -9.08
CA ASP A 236 -2.46 5.49 -8.71
C ASP A 236 -2.46 5.19 -7.22
N PHE A 237 -1.33 5.37 -6.53
CA PHE A 237 -1.15 4.98 -5.13
C PHE A 237 -2.24 5.51 -4.21
N PHE A 238 -2.56 6.80 -4.26
CA PHE A 238 -3.56 7.38 -3.37
C PHE A 238 -4.96 6.81 -3.61
N ASN A 239 -5.32 6.53 -4.86
CA ASN A 239 -6.60 5.90 -5.18
C ASN A 239 -6.66 4.45 -4.65
N ASP A 240 -5.56 3.70 -4.75
CA ASP A 240 -5.48 2.34 -4.21
C ASP A 240 -5.51 2.35 -2.69
N HIS A 241 -4.81 3.28 -2.04
CA HIS A 241 -4.89 3.50 -0.60
C HIS A 241 -6.32 3.82 -0.13
N CYS A 242 -7.04 4.71 -0.84
CA CYS A 242 -8.45 4.99 -0.54
C CYS A 242 -9.34 3.75 -0.66
N LYS A 243 -9.08 2.84 -1.61
CA LYS A 243 -9.85 1.59 -1.75
C LYS A 243 -9.56 0.63 -0.58
N ILE A 244 -8.27 0.42 -0.24
CA ILE A 244 -7.86 -0.45 0.87
C ILE A 244 -8.51 0.01 2.18
N TYR A 245 -8.49 1.30 2.45
CA TYR A 245 -9.07 1.90 3.66
C TYR A 245 -10.53 2.34 3.52
N GLN A 246 -11.28 1.76 2.55
CA GLN A 246 -12.73 1.95 2.39
C GLN A 246 -13.14 3.44 2.40
N LYS A 247 -12.45 4.26 1.62
CA LYS A 247 -12.62 5.72 1.54
C LYS A 247 -12.36 6.47 2.86
N ARG A 248 -11.46 5.93 3.68
CA ARG A 248 -10.98 6.55 4.93
C ARG A 248 -9.43 6.57 4.93
N PRO A 249 -8.79 7.30 3.98
CA PRO A 249 -7.34 7.26 3.86
C PRO A 249 -6.67 7.81 5.11
N ILE A 250 -5.67 7.09 5.60
CA ILE A 250 -4.83 7.52 6.73
C ILE A 250 -3.58 8.29 6.26
N TYR A 251 -3.12 8.03 5.04
CA TYR A 251 -2.13 8.86 4.35
C TYR A 251 -2.89 9.86 3.49
N TRP A 252 -2.74 11.14 3.79
CA TRP A 252 -3.41 12.20 3.06
C TRP A 252 -2.49 12.74 1.98
N LEU A 253 -3.05 12.99 0.80
CA LEU A 253 -2.32 13.54 -0.33
C LEU A 253 -2.57 15.03 -0.41
N LEU A 254 -1.55 15.85 -0.16
CA LEU A 254 -1.52 17.24 -0.61
C LEU A 254 -1.43 17.22 -2.14
N ASP A 255 -2.36 17.89 -2.84
CA ASP A 255 -2.50 17.77 -4.30
C ASP A 255 -2.87 19.11 -4.93
N SER A 256 -1.95 19.70 -5.67
CA SER A 256 -2.18 20.97 -6.36
C SER A 256 -3.19 20.85 -7.51
N GLY A 257 -3.32 19.67 -8.14
CA GLY A 257 -4.27 19.44 -9.20
C GLY A 257 -3.78 18.58 -10.36
N LYS A 258 -4.40 18.80 -11.53
CA LYS A 258 -4.23 17.91 -12.70
C LYS A 258 -2.87 17.98 -13.38
N LYS A 259 -2.12 19.05 -13.16
CA LYS A 259 -0.79 19.22 -13.76
C LYS A 259 0.31 18.59 -12.91
N ASN A 260 -0.05 18.09 -11.72
CA ASN A 260 0.89 17.53 -10.76
C ASN A 260 2.03 18.52 -10.43
N GLY A 261 1.68 19.80 -10.26
CA GLY A 261 2.64 20.84 -9.90
C GLY A 261 3.27 20.60 -8.53
N PHE A 262 2.46 20.16 -7.57
CA PHE A 262 2.91 19.76 -6.24
C PHE A 262 2.06 18.63 -5.69
N LYS A 263 2.73 17.59 -5.18
CA LYS A 263 2.12 16.53 -4.39
C LYS A 263 3.03 16.13 -3.24
N ALA A 264 2.44 15.82 -2.09
CA ALA A 264 3.13 15.22 -0.96
C ALA A 264 2.17 14.36 -0.15
N LEU A 265 2.66 13.25 0.41
CA LEU A 265 1.91 12.48 1.40
C LEU A 265 2.21 12.98 2.80
N ILE A 266 1.20 12.93 3.65
CA ILE A 266 1.30 13.15 5.10
C ILE A 266 0.53 12.04 5.82
N TYR A 267 0.98 11.64 7.01
CA TYR A 267 0.30 10.65 7.85
C TYR A 267 -0.55 11.38 8.90
N MET A 268 -1.88 11.22 8.82
CA MET A 268 -2.80 11.99 9.66
C MET A 268 -2.58 11.78 11.17
N HIS A 269 -2.15 10.58 11.59
CA HIS A 269 -1.89 10.30 13.01
C HIS A 269 -0.66 11.02 13.57
N ARG A 270 0.23 11.53 12.70
CA ARG A 270 1.36 12.40 13.06
C ARG A 270 1.13 13.87 12.74
N TYR A 271 -0.12 14.23 12.38
CA TYR A 271 -0.45 15.61 12.07
C TYR A 271 -0.33 16.51 13.31
N ASN A 272 0.18 17.73 13.09
CA ASN A 272 0.15 18.85 14.03
C ASN A 272 -0.11 20.17 13.29
N GLU A 273 -0.47 21.22 14.03
CA GLU A 273 -0.87 22.52 13.47
C GLU A 273 0.23 23.22 12.64
N ASN A 274 1.49 22.81 12.79
CA ASN A 274 2.62 23.36 12.04
C ASN A 274 2.88 22.63 10.72
N LEU A 275 2.24 21.46 10.48
CA LEU A 275 2.53 20.60 9.33
C LEU A 275 2.20 21.28 8.01
N ILE A 276 1.01 21.88 7.89
CA ILE A 276 0.61 22.55 6.64
C ILE A 276 1.47 23.80 6.35
N PRO A 277 1.74 24.70 7.33
CA PRO A 277 2.73 25.76 7.14
C PRO A 277 4.10 25.26 6.67
N LYS A 278 4.61 24.18 7.26
CA LYS A 278 5.88 23.56 6.87
C LYS A 278 5.83 23.00 5.44
N ALA A 279 4.78 22.25 5.10
CA ALA A 279 4.58 21.72 3.74
C ALA A 279 4.59 22.84 2.68
N ARG A 280 3.98 23.99 3.00
CA ARG A 280 4.01 25.16 2.12
C ARG A 280 5.40 25.75 1.96
N LEU A 281 6.07 26.06 3.08
CA LEU A 281 7.33 26.82 3.07
C LEU A 281 8.52 25.96 2.61
N ASP A 282 8.66 24.76 3.15
CA ASP A 282 9.85 23.93 2.95
C ASP A 282 9.75 23.05 1.70
N TYR A 283 8.53 22.75 1.23
CA TYR A 283 8.29 21.85 0.10
C TYR A 283 7.69 22.56 -1.12
N LEU A 284 6.49 23.15 -1.01
CA LEU A 284 5.81 23.78 -2.15
C LEU A 284 6.67 24.92 -2.75
N HIS A 285 7.18 25.83 -1.94
CA HIS A 285 7.99 26.95 -2.42
C HIS A 285 9.34 26.48 -2.99
N ARG A 286 9.89 25.39 -2.46
CA ARG A 286 11.12 24.81 -3.01
C ARG A 286 10.89 24.17 -4.38
N VAL A 287 9.76 23.47 -4.58
CA VAL A 287 9.36 22.95 -5.91
C VAL A 287 9.13 24.11 -6.87
N GLN A 288 8.43 25.15 -6.46
CA GLN A 288 8.22 26.35 -7.27
C GLN A 288 9.56 26.94 -7.75
N THR A 289 10.47 27.20 -6.82
CA THR A 289 11.81 27.75 -7.13
C THR A 289 12.57 26.84 -8.10
N THR A 290 12.46 25.52 -7.94
CA THR A 290 13.09 24.53 -8.84
C THR A 290 12.50 24.60 -10.23
N TYR A 291 11.19 24.68 -10.38
CA TYR A 291 10.53 24.82 -11.69
C TYR A 291 10.84 26.16 -12.37
N GLU A 292 10.95 27.25 -11.61
CA GLU A 292 11.35 28.57 -12.14
C GLU A 292 12.76 28.52 -12.72
N LYS A 293 13.71 27.85 -12.05
CA LYS A 293 15.07 27.62 -12.56
C LYS A 293 15.06 26.76 -13.82
N LEU A 294 14.38 25.64 -13.79
CA LEU A 294 14.24 24.75 -14.97
C LEU A 294 13.60 25.47 -16.16
N LEU A 295 12.61 26.32 -15.91
CA LEU A 295 11.98 27.14 -16.96
C LEU A 295 12.97 28.15 -17.55
N SER A 296 13.78 28.81 -16.70
CA SER A 296 14.84 29.70 -17.16
C SER A 296 15.86 28.99 -18.04
N ASP A 297 16.29 27.76 -17.64
CA ASP A 297 17.23 26.95 -18.41
C ASP A 297 16.64 26.52 -19.76
N VAL A 298 15.36 26.12 -19.78
CA VAL A 298 14.66 25.78 -21.03
C VAL A 298 14.52 27.00 -21.95
N ASN A 299 14.18 28.17 -21.39
CA ASN A 299 14.09 29.42 -22.13
C ASN A 299 15.44 29.79 -22.77
N TYR A 300 16.53 29.66 -22.00
CA TYR A 300 17.89 29.87 -22.52
C TYR A 300 18.24 28.91 -23.69
N LYS A 301 17.95 27.59 -23.49
CA LYS A 301 18.15 26.59 -24.57
C LYS A 301 17.41 26.94 -25.83
N LEU A 302 16.19 27.46 -25.75
CA LEU A 302 15.39 27.87 -26.93
C LEU A 302 15.97 29.06 -27.67
N THR A 303 16.93 29.81 -27.11
CA THR A 303 17.65 30.88 -27.78
C THR A 303 18.89 30.38 -28.52
N THR A 304 19.33 29.13 -28.33
CA THR A 304 20.46 28.51 -28.97
C THR A 304 20.05 27.79 -30.26
N ASP A 305 21.06 27.44 -31.10
CA ASP A 305 20.81 26.69 -32.33
C ASP A 305 20.51 25.21 -32.00
N LEU A 306 19.24 24.85 -32.03
CA LEU A 306 18.72 23.52 -31.68
C LEU A 306 18.25 22.78 -32.95
N SER A 307 18.41 21.47 -32.95
CA SER A 307 17.70 20.63 -33.93
C SER A 307 16.17 20.82 -33.80
N MET A 308 15.43 20.51 -34.87
CA MET A 308 13.97 20.61 -34.87
C MET A 308 13.31 19.72 -33.79
N VAL A 309 13.91 18.57 -33.51
CA VAL A 309 13.44 17.62 -32.46
C VAL A 309 13.67 18.23 -31.08
N ASP A 310 14.91 18.66 -30.80
CA ASP A 310 15.25 19.27 -29.49
C ASP A 310 14.44 20.53 -29.21
N LYS A 311 14.19 21.35 -30.22
CA LYS A 311 13.38 22.55 -30.15
C LYS A 311 11.93 22.21 -29.75
N LYS A 312 11.36 21.17 -30.38
CA LYS A 312 9.99 20.73 -30.06
C LYS A 312 9.90 20.18 -28.63
N ASP A 313 10.89 19.41 -28.20
CA ASP A 313 10.93 18.86 -26.83
C ASP A 313 11.11 19.97 -25.79
N ALA A 314 11.99 20.95 -26.05
CA ALA A 314 12.17 22.13 -25.20
C ALA A 314 10.88 22.95 -25.10
N GLN A 315 10.15 23.18 -26.22
CA GLN A 315 8.86 23.87 -26.20
C GLN A 315 7.80 23.12 -25.42
N LYS A 316 7.76 21.78 -25.53
CA LYS A 316 6.84 20.95 -24.74
C LYS A 316 7.16 21.05 -23.23
N ARG A 317 8.46 20.96 -22.87
CA ARG A 317 8.88 21.11 -21.45
C ARG A 317 8.57 22.50 -20.91
N GLN A 318 8.78 23.56 -21.72
CA GLN A 318 8.42 24.94 -21.37
C GLN A 318 6.92 25.07 -21.05
N ALA A 319 6.06 24.51 -21.91
CA ALA A 319 4.61 24.57 -21.72
C ALA A 319 4.17 23.81 -20.46
N ASP A 320 4.76 22.64 -20.19
CA ASP A 320 4.51 21.84 -18.99
C ASP A 320 4.92 22.60 -17.71
N LEU A 321 6.14 23.16 -17.66
CA LEU A 321 6.62 23.93 -16.52
C LEU A 321 5.76 25.17 -16.24
N ASN A 322 5.35 25.90 -17.29
CA ASN A 322 4.45 27.05 -17.13
C ASN A 322 3.09 26.62 -16.54
N ALA A 323 2.53 25.49 -17.03
CA ALA A 323 1.26 24.98 -16.51
C ALA A 323 1.37 24.53 -15.03
N LYS A 324 2.49 23.90 -14.66
CA LYS A 324 2.75 23.52 -13.26
C LYS A 324 2.94 24.72 -12.36
N LEU A 325 3.70 25.73 -12.79
CA LEU A 325 3.91 26.97 -12.03
C LEU A 325 2.60 27.73 -11.82
N GLN A 326 1.74 27.80 -12.83
CA GLN A 326 0.42 28.41 -12.69
C GLN A 326 -0.45 27.64 -11.67
N GLU A 327 -0.47 26.31 -11.74
CA GLU A 327 -1.19 25.46 -10.79
C GLU A 327 -0.66 25.61 -9.35
N ILE A 328 0.68 25.68 -9.18
CA ILE A 328 1.32 25.90 -7.88
C ILE A 328 0.90 27.27 -7.30
N LYS A 329 0.86 28.31 -8.12
CA LYS A 329 0.46 29.65 -7.66
C LYS A 329 -0.97 29.66 -7.12
N GLU A 330 -1.90 29.02 -7.83
CA GLU A 330 -3.30 28.90 -7.41
C GLU A 330 -3.44 28.02 -6.15
N TYR A 331 -2.61 27.00 -6.03
CA TYR A 331 -2.60 26.12 -4.88
C TYR A 331 -1.96 26.80 -3.66
N ASP A 332 -0.92 27.65 -3.85
CA ASP A 332 -0.28 28.38 -2.77
C ASP A 332 -1.25 29.33 -2.04
N GLU A 333 -2.18 29.94 -2.76
CA GLU A 333 -3.25 30.76 -2.15
C GLU A 333 -4.14 29.92 -1.22
N LYS A 334 -4.52 28.71 -1.64
CA LYS A 334 -5.36 27.79 -0.85
C LYS A 334 -4.64 27.25 0.37
N ILE A 335 -3.42 26.74 0.17
CA ILE A 335 -2.64 26.17 1.27
C ILE A 335 -2.22 27.26 2.28
N ALA A 336 -1.94 28.48 1.83
CA ALA A 336 -1.68 29.63 2.71
C ALA A 336 -2.88 29.94 3.62
N HIS A 337 -4.09 29.90 3.07
CA HIS A 337 -5.32 30.11 3.83
C HIS A 337 -5.48 29.07 4.94
N ILE A 338 -5.35 27.77 4.60
CA ILE A 338 -5.42 26.67 5.56
C ILE A 338 -4.28 26.72 6.59
N ALA A 339 -3.05 27.00 6.15
CA ALA A 339 -1.89 27.12 7.00
C ALA A 339 -2.05 28.20 8.09
N ASN A 340 -2.64 29.34 7.72
CA ASN A 340 -2.87 30.45 8.66
C ASN A 340 -3.92 30.12 9.73
N GLN A 341 -4.84 29.18 9.45
CA GLN A 341 -5.87 28.77 10.41
C GLN A 341 -5.33 27.89 11.54
N ARG A 342 -4.15 27.29 11.37
CA ARG A 342 -3.56 26.37 12.37
C ARG A 342 -4.58 25.36 12.87
N ILE A 343 -5.25 24.68 11.92
CA ILE A 343 -6.33 23.73 12.22
C ILE A 343 -5.80 22.61 13.10
N SER A 344 -6.44 22.40 14.24
CA SER A 344 -6.24 21.21 15.06
C SER A 344 -7.16 20.07 14.61
N ILE A 345 -6.69 18.83 14.73
CA ILE A 345 -7.49 17.63 14.50
C ILE A 345 -7.63 16.84 15.79
N ASP A 346 -8.78 16.18 15.95
CA ASP A 346 -8.99 15.16 16.97
C ASP A 346 -9.09 13.81 16.25
N LEU A 347 -8.24 12.86 16.62
CA LEU A 347 -8.23 11.53 16.02
C LEU A 347 -9.52 10.76 16.30
N ASP A 348 -10.20 11.06 17.42
CA ASP A 348 -11.47 10.44 17.80
C ASP A 348 -12.64 10.88 16.90
N ASP A 349 -12.56 12.06 16.26
CA ASP A 349 -13.51 12.50 15.24
C ASP A 349 -13.54 11.56 14.01
N GLY A 350 -12.47 10.78 13.83
CA GLY A 350 -12.27 9.87 12.72
C GLY A 350 -11.81 10.55 11.42
N VAL A 351 -11.42 9.70 10.46
CA VAL A 351 -10.76 10.14 9.21
C VAL A 351 -11.62 11.10 8.40
N LYS A 352 -12.92 10.81 8.21
CA LYS A 352 -13.78 11.61 7.32
C LYS A 352 -13.97 13.04 7.81
N VAL A 353 -14.21 13.22 9.10
CA VAL A 353 -14.43 14.55 9.71
C VAL A 353 -13.17 15.37 9.62
N ASN A 354 -12.02 14.79 9.96
CA ASN A 354 -10.75 15.47 9.88
C ASN A 354 -10.32 15.78 8.44
N TYR A 355 -10.55 14.86 7.48
CA TYR A 355 -10.24 15.08 6.06
C TYR A 355 -10.99 16.27 5.46
N GLU A 356 -12.26 16.43 5.81
CA GLU A 356 -13.12 17.50 5.31
C GLU A 356 -12.60 18.90 5.69
N LYS A 357 -11.90 19.03 6.83
CA LYS A 357 -11.28 20.31 7.28
C LYS A 357 -10.21 20.80 6.28
N PHE A 358 -9.63 19.91 5.46
CA PHE A 358 -8.51 20.16 4.54
C PHE A 358 -8.88 19.88 3.07
N LYS A 359 -10.12 19.64 2.72
CA LYS A 359 -10.56 19.20 1.40
C LYS A 359 -10.09 20.07 0.23
N ASP A 360 -9.86 21.37 0.47
CA ASP A 360 -9.46 22.33 -0.57
C ASP A 360 -7.99 22.19 -0.99
N ILE A 361 -7.18 21.50 -0.17
CA ILE A 361 -5.76 21.25 -0.41
C ILE A 361 -5.41 19.76 -0.53
N LEU A 362 -6.36 18.87 -0.25
CA LEU A 362 -6.15 17.43 -0.34
C LEU A 362 -6.70 16.82 -1.64
N GLY A 363 -6.13 15.70 -2.02
CA GLY A 363 -6.58 14.89 -3.15
C GLY A 363 -8.03 14.41 -2.98
N ARG A 364 -8.78 14.31 -4.07
CA ARG A 364 -10.18 13.86 -4.01
C ARG A 364 -10.27 12.35 -3.74
N ILE A 365 -11.04 11.97 -2.74
CA ILE A 365 -11.43 10.57 -2.50
C ILE A 365 -12.50 10.17 -3.53
N LYS A 366 -12.19 9.18 -4.39
CA LYS A 366 -13.08 8.68 -5.44
C LYS A 366 -13.90 7.48 -5.01
#